data_6ddbac954f72a9bdfc89aa7daccc0ec8
#
_entry.id   6ddbac954f72a9bdfc89aa7daccc0ec8
#
_cell.length_a   1.000
_cell.length_b   1.000
_cell.length_c   1.000
_cell.angle_alpha   90.00
_cell.angle_beta   90.00
_cell.angle_gamma   90.00
#
_symmetry.space_group_name_H-M   'P 1'
#
loop_
_entity.id
_entity.type
_entity.pdbx_description
1 polymer ?
#
loop_
_entity_poly.entity_id
_entity_poly.type
_entity_poly.pdbx_seq_one_letter_code
_entity_poly.pdbx_strand_id
1 'polypeptide(L)'
;MNKNLMFDIAVYFYQNYGISMDDIAFERHQVGFNVSIRENGICLYIRFWERSKGRDGLPDKCVILVTANFKTHEKRNVRNLAKFLNQIAPCYGYEFLAIENNDELNSHLNLMELPVKYSNCYFAPLGEDLAEQLED
;
A
#
# COMPACT_ATOMS: atom_id res chain seq x y z
N MET A 1 1.67 -5.08 -16.32
CA MET A 1 1.81 -3.93 -15.38
C MET A 1 0.97 -2.77 -15.91
N ASN A 2 0.14 -2.17 -15.10
CA ASN A 2 -0.73 -1.08 -15.54
C ASN A 2 0.01 0.26 -15.52
N LYS A 3 0.28 0.81 -16.69
CA LYS A 3 1.04 2.08 -16.81
C LYS A 3 0.29 3.28 -16.24
N ASN A 4 -1.04 3.28 -16.30
CA ASN A 4 -1.84 4.38 -15.74
C ASN A 4 -1.76 4.38 -14.21
N LEU A 5 -1.83 3.21 -13.58
CA LEU A 5 -1.67 3.10 -12.14
C LEU A 5 -0.27 3.54 -11.70
N MET A 6 0.77 3.12 -12.44
CA MET A 6 2.14 3.56 -12.17
C MET A 6 2.27 5.08 -12.24
N PHE A 7 1.65 5.69 -13.27
CA PHE A 7 1.65 7.14 -13.41
C PHE A 7 0.94 7.84 -12.25
N ASP A 8 -0.21 7.34 -11.84
CA ASP A 8 -0.96 7.92 -10.72
C ASP A 8 -0.15 7.86 -9.41
N ILE A 9 0.55 6.75 -9.19
CA ILE A 9 1.44 6.61 -8.03
C ILE A 9 2.58 7.63 -8.12
N ALA A 10 3.20 7.76 -9.29
CA ALA A 10 4.30 8.70 -9.50
C ALA A 10 3.87 10.15 -9.27
N VAL A 11 2.68 10.52 -9.75
CA VAL A 11 2.12 11.86 -9.55
C VAL A 11 1.89 12.14 -8.06
N TYR A 12 1.34 11.16 -7.33
CA TYR A 12 1.11 11.30 -5.89
C TYR A 12 2.42 11.64 -5.14
N PHE A 13 3.48 10.88 -5.41
CA PHE A 13 4.75 11.08 -4.70
C PHE A 13 5.47 12.35 -5.17
N TYR A 14 5.31 12.74 -6.42
CA TYR A 14 5.84 14.02 -6.89
C TYR A 14 5.13 15.19 -6.22
N GLN A 15 3.81 15.20 -6.22
CA GLN A 15 3.02 16.32 -5.67
C GLN A 15 3.17 16.46 -4.16
N ASN A 16 3.26 15.36 -3.43
CA ASN A 16 3.28 15.40 -1.97
C ASN A 16 4.69 15.45 -1.38
N TYR A 17 5.69 14.92 -2.07
CA TYR A 17 7.04 14.75 -1.51
C TYR A 17 8.16 15.24 -2.44
N GLY A 18 7.84 15.72 -3.62
CA GLY A 18 8.86 16.17 -4.57
C GLY A 18 9.73 15.05 -5.14
N ILE A 19 9.25 13.81 -5.08
CA ILE A 19 10.01 12.66 -5.57
C ILE A 19 9.85 12.54 -7.08
N SER A 20 10.96 12.50 -7.82
CA SER A 20 10.95 12.28 -9.27
C SER A 20 10.50 10.85 -9.59
N MET A 21 9.79 10.68 -10.69
CA MET A 21 9.41 9.37 -11.19
C MET A 21 10.64 8.46 -11.39
N ASP A 22 11.78 9.04 -11.75
CA ASP A 22 13.03 8.29 -11.95
C ASP A 22 13.57 7.68 -10.64
N ASP A 23 13.14 8.20 -9.50
CA ASP A 23 13.56 7.70 -8.18
C ASP A 23 12.57 6.70 -7.59
N ILE A 24 11.57 6.29 -8.35
CA ILE A 24 10.61 5.26 -7.96
C ILE A 24 10.93 3.99 -8.75
N ALA A 25 11.19 2.90 -8.04
CA ALA A 25 11.43 1.60 -8.69
C ALA A 25 10.11 0.86 -8.85
N PHE A 26 9.75 0.54 -10.09
CA PHE A 26 8.61 -0.30 -10.41
C PHE A 26 9.15 -1.62 -10.94
N GLU A 27 8.90 -2.72 -10.22
CA GLU A 27 9.38 -4.04 -10.61
C GLU A 27 8.23 -4.95 -10.98
N ARG A 28 8.28 -5.52 -12.20
CA ARG A 28 7.30 -6.51 -12.64
C ARG A 28 7.48 -7.81 -11.84
N HIS A 29 6.37 -8.40 -11.44
CA HIS A 29 6.32 -9.68 -10.76
C HIS A 29 5.32 -10.61 -11.45
N GLN A 30 5.41 -11.92 -11.22
CA GLN A 30 4.48 -12.89 -11.85
C GLN A 30 3.03 -12.62 -11.51
N VAL A 31 2.76 -12.13 -10.31
CA VAL A 31 1.40 -11.92 -9.82
C VAL A 31 0.99 -10.45 -9.78
N GLY A 32 1.85 -9.55 -10.25
CA GLY A 32 1.59 -8.12 -10.25
C GLY A 32 2.85 -7.31 -10.39
N PHE A 33 3.00 -6.26 -9.56
CA PHE A 33 4.23 -5.47 -9.55
C PHE A 33 4.49 -4.90 -8.16
N ASN A 34 5.73 -4.48 -7.94
CA ASN A 34 6.15 -3.88 -6.68
C ASN A 34 6.63 -2.45 -6.91
N VAL A 35 6.42 -1.60 -5.91
CA VAL A 35 6.85 -0.20 -5.91
C VAL A 35 7.79 0.02 -4.74
N SER A 36 8.97 0.60 -4.99
CA SER A 36 9.95 0.92 -3.95
C SER A 36 10.40 2.36 -4.07
N ILE A 37 10.53 3.03 -2.92
CA ILE A 37 11.07 4.38 -2.83
C ILE A 37 12.04 4.45 -1.67
N ARG A 38 13.23 5.04 -1.90
CA ARG A 38 14.21 5.34 -0.86
C ARG A 38 14.79 6.73 -1.11
N GLU A 39 13.96 7.76 -0.90
CA GLU A 39 14.32 9.15 -1.18
C GLU A 39 13.64 10.08 -0.20
N ASN A 40 14.26 11.20 0.07
CA ASN A 40 13.66 12.30 0.84
C ASN A 40 13.10 11.87 2.21
N GLY A 41 13.79 10.95 2.89
CA GLY A 41 13.35 10.47 4.20
C GLY A 41 12.21 9.47 4.15
N ILE A 42 11.93 8.91 2.97
CA ILE A 42 10.89 7.90 2.78
C ILE A 42 11.55 6.57 2.45
N CYS A 43 11.10 5.51 3.14
CA CYS A 43 11.44 4.14 2.80
C CYS A 43 10.12 3.38 2.63
N LEU A 44 9.80 3.05 1.39
CA LEU A 44 8.51 2.49 1.02
C LEU A 44 8.68 1.24 0.19
N TYR A 45 7.86 0.23 0.48
CA TYR A 45 7.75 -0.98 -0.34
C TYR A 45 6.29 -1.41 -0.34
N ILE A 46 5.68 -1.40 -1.53
CA ILE A 46 4.27 -1.77 -1.74
C ILE A 46 4.21 -2.82 -2.82
N ARG A 47 3.40 -3.86 -2.58
CA ARG A 47 3.10 -4.88 -3.59
C ARG A 47 1.68 -4.69 -4.11
N PHE A 48 1.53 -4.69 -5.43
CA PHE A 48 0.23 -4.68 -6.09
C PHE A 48 0.04 -6.05 -6.73
N TRP A 49 -0.66 -6.93 -6.02
CA TRP A 49 -0.78 -8.33 -6.42
C TRP A 49 -2.20 -8.68 -6.84
N GLU A 50 -2.33 -9.16 -8.08
CA GLU A 50 -3.60 -9.65 -8.61
C GLU A 50 -3.96 -11.00 -8.02
N ARG A 51 -2.97 -11.84 -7.67
CA ARG A 51 -3.16 -13.16 -7.07
C ARG A 51 -2.18 -13.38 -5.95
N SER A 52 -2.69 -13.81 -4.80
CA SER A 52 -1.86 -14.18 -3.66
C SER A 52 -1.45 -15.65 -3.70
N LYS A 53 -2.22 -16.49 -4.41
CA LYS A 53 -2.08 -17.95 -4.44
C LYS A 53 -2.13 -18.57 -3.05
N GLY A 54 -2.90 -17.96 -2.14
CA GLY A 54 -3.00 -18.44 -0.77
C GLY A 54 -1.77 -18.18 0.08
N ARG A 55 -0.80 -17.43 -0.44
CA ARG A 55 0.39 -17.08 0.31
C ARG A 55 0.01 -16.20 1.50
N ASP A 56 0.48 -16.58 2.69
CA ASP A 56 0.25 -15.85 3.95
C ASP A 56 -1.22 -15.57 4.26
N GLY A 57 -2.16 -16.28 3.58
CA GLY A 57 -3.58 -16.06 3.80
C GLY A 57 -4.12 -14.75 3.26
N LEU A 58 -3.33 -14.01 2.50
CA LEU A 58 -3.76 -12.74 1.92
C LEU A 58 -4.73 -12.98 0.75
N PRO A 59 -5.76 -12.13 0.61
CA PRO A 59 -6.70 -12.27 -0.50
C PRO A 59 -6.08 -11.89 -1.84
N ASP A 60 -6.73 -12.29 -2.94
CA ASP A 60 -6.37 -11.83 -4.28
C ASP A 60 -6.73 -10.35 -4.46
N LYS A 61 -6.20 -9.73 -5.51
CA LYS A 61 -6.46 -8.32 -5.85
C LYS A 61 -6.16 -7.38 -4.68
N CYS A 62 -4.98 -7.54 -4.13
CA CYS A 62 -4.58 -6.91 -2.88
C CYS A 62 -3.43 -5.93 -3.08
N VAL A 63 -3.56 -4.76 -2.48
CA VAL A 63 -2.46 -3.81 -2.33
C VAL A 63 -1.84 -4.07 -0.96
N ILE A 64 -0.58 -4.45 -0.93
CA ILE A 64 0.09 -4.89 0.30
C ILE A 64 1.16 -3.89 0.70
N LEU A 65 0.99 -3.26 1.86
CA LEU A 65 2.01 -2.41 2.46
C LEU A 65 2.97 -3.30 3.24
N VAL A 66 4.21 -3.37 2.77
CA VAL A 66 5.26 -4.14 3.45
C VAL A 66 6.07 -3.20 4.34
N THR A 67 6.48 -2.07 3.80
CA THR A 67 7.22 -1.02 4.50
C THR A 67 6.66 0.33 4.10
N ALA A 68 6.43 1.20 5.07
CA ALA A 68 6.03 2.58 4.82
C ALA A 68 6.55 3.46 5.97
N ASN A 69 7.84 3.83 5.88
CA ASN A 69 8.50 4.65 6.88
C ASN A 69 8.70 6.06 6.33
N PHE A 70 8.26 7.04 7.10
CA PHE A 70 8.42 8.47 6.81
C PHE A 70 9.22 9.10 7.95
N LYS A 71 10.29 9.82 7.62
CA LYS A 71 11.16 10.44 8.61
C LYS A 71 10.41 11.43 9.50
N THR A 72 9.43 12.15 8.93
CA THR A 72 8.63 13.14 9.65
C THR A 72 7.15 12.86 9.46
N HIS A 73 6.35 13.14 10.50
CA HIS A 73 4.89 13.01 10.47
C HIS A 73 4.43 11.64 9.96
N GLU A 74 5.06 10.58 10.46
CA GLU A 74 4.85 9.22 9.93
C GLU A 74 3.38 8.80 9.95
N LYS A 75 2.70 8.95 11.08
CA LYS A 75 1.29 8.55 11.17
C LYS A 75 0.43 9.25 10.12
N ARG A 76 0.58 10.56 9.99
CA ARG A 76 -0.20 11.35 9.01
C ARG A 76 0.12 10.91 7.59
N ASN A 77 1.39 10.72 7.28
CA ASN A 77 1.82 10.34 5.94
C ASN A 77 1.38 8.92 5.56
N VAL A 78 1.46 7.98 6.51
CA VAL A 78 0.94 6.63 6.29
C VAL A 78 -0.57 6.64 6.06
N ARG A 79 -1.32 7.40 6.87
CA ARG A 79 -2.76 7.51 6.71
C ARG A 79 -3.14 8.17 5.37
N ASN A 80 -2.42 9.21 4.96
CA ASN A 80 -2.66 9.85 3.67
C ASN A 80 -2.36 8.90 2.50
N LEU A 81 -1.29 8.11 2.60
CA LEU A 81 -0.99 7.08 1.61
C LEU A 81 -2.12 6.06 1.51
N ALA A 82 -2.61 5.59 2.66
CA ALA A 82 -3.73 4.64 2.68
C ALA A 82 -4.99 5.25 2.06
N LYS A 83 -5.29 6.52 2.34
CA LYS A 83 -6.41 7.24 1.72
C LYS A 83 -6.26 7.29 0.20
N PHE A 84 -5.07 7.63 -0.27
CA PHE A 84 -4.80 7.65 -1.71
C PHE A 84 -5.00 6.26 -2.34
N LEU A 85 -4.43 5.22 -1.73
CA LEU A 85 -4.58 3.86 -2.24
C LEU A 85 -6.04 3.41 -2.23
N ASN A 86 -6.79 3.76 -1.19
CA ASN A 86 -8.21 3.46 -1.11
C ASN A 86 -9.02 4.13 -2.23
N GLN A 87 -8.59 5.30 -2.65
CA GLN A 87 -9.23 6.06 -3.73
C GLN A 87 -8.90 5.51 -5.11
N ILE A 88 -7.62 5.18 -5.34
CA ILE A 88 -7.13 4.91 -6.69
C ILE A 88 -7.14 3.42 -7.04
N ALA A 89 -6.80 2.54 -6.09
CA ALA A 89 -6.62 1.13 -6.39
C ALA A 89 -7.90 0.43 -6.88
N PRO A 90 -9.11 0.74 -6.36
CA PRO A 90 -10.32 0.13 -6.91
C PRO A 90 -10.55 0.43 -8.39
N CYS A 91 -10.08 1.57 -8.88
CA CYS A 91 -10.20 1.93 -10.30
C CYS A 91 -9.42 0.97 -11.21
N TYR A 92 -8.47 0.23 -10.63
CA TYR A 92 -7.62 -0.72 -11.36
C TYR A 92 -7.90 -2.17 -10.96
N GLY A 93 -9.03 -2.42 -10.29
CA GLY A 93 -9.50 -3.77 -9.99
C GLY A 93 -9.02 -4.34 -8.68
N TYR A 94 -8.33 -3.57 -7.85
CA TYR A 94 -7.92 -4.04 -6.51
C TYR A 94 -9.09 -3.95 -5.54
N GLU A 95 -9.18 -4.92 -4.62
CA GLU A 95 -10.32 -5.05 -3.72
C GLU A 95 -9.94 -4.91 -2.25
N PHE A 96 -8.66 -5.10 -1.92
CA PHE A 96 -8.22 -5.11 -0.52
C PHE A 96 -6.94 -4.32 -0.33
N LEU A 97 -6.82 -3.70 0.85
CA LEU A 97 -5.57 -3.17 1.37
C LEU A 97 -5.09 -4.10 2.47
N ALA A 98 -3.82 -4.45 2.46
CA ALA A 98 -3.25 -5.32 3.48
C ALA A 98 -1.92 -4.79 3.99
N ILE A 99 -1.54 -5.25 5.18
CA ILE A 99 -0.23 -5.01 5.77
C ILE A 99 0.38 -6.38 6.05
N GLU A 100 1.60 -6.60 5.56
CA GLU A 100 2.29 -7.87 5.73
C GLU A 100 3.30 -7.79 6.86
N ASN A 101 3.05 -8.54 7.92
CA ASN A 101 3.98 -8.74 9.04
C ASN A 101 4.59 -7.44 9.60
N ASN A 102 3.74 -6.43 9.86
CA ASN A 102 4.22 -5.14 10.33
C ASN A 102 3.22 -4.50 11.30
N ASP A 103 3.38 -4.82 12.59
CA ASP A 103 2.50 -4.31 13.64
C ASP A 103 2.61 -2.80 13.83
N GLU A 104 3.83 -2.27 13.71
CA GLU A 104 4.06 -0.83 13.85
C GLU A 104 3.33 -0.06 12.77
N LEU A 105 3.41 -0.51 11.53
CA LEU A 105 2.69 0.10 10.43
C LEU A 105 1.19 0.06 10.68
N ASN A 106 0.67 -1.09 11.14
CA ASN A 106 -0.76 -1.22 11.41
C ASN A 106 -1.21 -0.35 12.59
N SER A 107 -0.33 0.04 13.49
CA SER A 107 -0.69 0.96 14.58
C SER A 107 -1.19 2.30 14.05
N HIS A 108 -0.80 2.68 12.85
CA HIS A 108 -1.24 3.92 12.21
C HIS A 108 -2.59 3.78 11.49
N LEU A 109 -2.99 2.57 11.12
CA LEU A 109 -4.19 2.32 10.30
C LEU A 109 -5.28 1.54 11.02
N ASN A 110 -4.92 0.69 11.98
CA ASN A 110 -5.84 -0.17 12.74
C ASN A 110 -6.70 -1.08 11.86
N LEU A 111 -6.07 -1.73 10.90
CA LEU A 111 -6.75 -2.73 10.08
C LEU A 111 -7.00 -4.01 10.88
N MET A 112 -8.00 -4.78 10.48
CA MET A 112 -8.36 -6.04 11.11
C MET A 112 -7.26 -7.09 10.90
N GLU A 113 -6.91 -7.82 11.95
CA GLU A 113 -5.93 -8.89 11.84
C GLU A 113 -6.50 -10.06 11.04
N LEU A 114 -5.70 -10.56 10.08
CA LEU A 114 -6.02 -11.78 9.36
C LEU A 114 -5.71 -13.00 10.26
N PRO A 115 -6.60 -13.98 10.31
CA PRO A 115 -6.35 -15.21 11.09
C PRO A 115 -5.38 -16.13 10.34
N VAL A 116 -4.11 -15.71 10.20
CA VAL A 116 -3.07 -16.51 9.55
C VAL A 116 -2.12 -17.10 10.57
N LYS A 117 -1.59 -18.28 10.24
CA LYS A 117 -0.88 -19.12 11.21
C LYS A 117 0.52 -18.61 11.57
N TYR A 118 1.20 -17.89 10.67
CA TYR A 118 2.63 -17.64 10.81
C TYR A 118 3.08 -16.18 10.70
N SER A 119 2.19 -15.25 10.50
CA SER A 119 2.58 -13.83 10.37
C SER A 119 1.48 -12.91 10.84
N ASN A 120 1.88 -11.74 11.35
CA ASN A 120 0.97 -10.68 11.76
C ASN A 120 0.57 -9.88 10.52
N CYS A 121 -0.49 -10.32 9.86
CA CYS A 121 -1.03 -9.65 8.68
C CYS A 121 -2.35 -9.00 9.00
N TYR A 122 -2.62 -7.88 8.37
CA TYR A 122 -3.82 -7.08 8.61
C TYR A 122 -4.44 -6.72 7.26
N PHE A 123 -5.76 -6.53 7.22
CA PHE A 123 -6.41 -6.19 5.96
C PHE A 123 -7.69 -5.39 6.17
N ALA A 124 -8.15 -4.75 5.10
CA ALA A 124 -9.48 -4.17 5.00
C ALA A 124 -9.92 -4.19 3.54
N PRO A 125 -11.21 -4.40 3.29
CA PRO A 125 -11.75 -4.15 1.95
C PRO A 125 -11.55 -2.68 1.58
N LEU A 126 -11.18 -2.42 0.34
CA LEU A 126 -11.12 -1.06 -0.19
C LEU A 126 -12.56 -0.55 -0.39
N GLY A 127 -12.82 0.69 -0.02
CA GLY A 127 -14.14 1.30 -0.19
C GLY A 127 -14.48 2.31 0.88
N GLU A 128 -15.78 2.57 1.05
CA GLU A 128 -16.29 3.62 1.92
C GLU A 128 -16.02 3.37 3.40
N ASP A 129 -16.12 2.14 3.86
CA ASP A 129 -15.86 1.82 5.28
C ASP A 129 -14.42 2.13 5.66
N LEU A 130 -13.47 1.78 4.79
CA LEU A 130 -12.08 2.13 5.01
C LEU A 130 -11.86 3.64 4.95
N ALA A 131 -12.52 4.32 4.02
CA ALA A 131 -12.44 5.78 3.92
C ALA A 131 -12.88 6.45 5.22
N GLU A 132 -13.99 6.00 5.80
CA GLU A 132 -14.47 6.51 7.09
C GLU A 132 -13.48 6.22 8.22
N GLN A 133 -12.94 5.01 8.26
CA GLN A 133 -11.95 4.63 9.28
C GLN A 133 -10.69 5.49 9.20
N LEU A 134 -10.30 5.93 8.02
CA LEU A 134 -9.09 6.73 7.80
C LEU A 134 -9.32 8.24 7.97
N GLU A 135 -10.56 8.68 8.14
CA GLU A 135 -10.84 10.09 8.43
C GLU A 135 -10.31 10.48 9.80
N ASP A 136 -9.84 11.70 9.90
CA ASP A 136 -9.28 12.25 11.14
C ASP A 136 -10.35 12.94 11.98
#